data_afdfc8e65ae6f5ac84fb6c0401737270
#
_entry.id   afdfc8e65ae6f5ac84fb6c0401737270
#
_cell.length_a   1.000
_cell.length_b   1.000
_cell.length_c   1.000
_cell.angle_alpha   90.00
_cell.angle_beta   90.00
_cell.angle_gamma   90.00
#
_symmetry.space_group_name_H-M   'P 1'
#
loop_
_entity.id
_entity.type
_entity.pdbx_description
1 polymer ?
#
loop_
_entity_poly.entity_id
_entity_poly.type
_entity_poly.pdbx_seq_one_letter_code
_entity_poly.pdbx_strand_id
1 'polypeptide(L)'
;IAFGYAEVFHNAMLPSVAPANKAGILSGMAFSAGNLCAITFMLVILIGFALPGTQDWSFLPDQTLLGIDQSTHGHDRIVGPIGATWLFLATLPLVLFTPDSVASKQSISTAVRQGLGDVVTTVKQLKHYSNIALYLLARMFYNDGVMGVVIFSGVYASGTFGWDATSMLLLGLCTTASAMLGVYLGGLLDDKFGSLTTLRLTVVLATLTLLTLVSIQPDTVLFVISVSTEPAWAFPYFKTFAEIFYFLAFQIFAALALTSLSASRTFMARICPPEKATQFFGLYGLSGTVTLFLGPLMVASTTDWLQSQQLGFASLIVLMLVGTVILFKVKQEQSMIAPS
;
A
#
# COMPACT_ATOMS: atom_id res chain seq x y z
N ILE A 1 6.06 11.68 -10.76
CA ILE A 1 5.04 12.17 -11.71
C ILE A 1 4.66 11.04 -12.68
N ALA A 2 5.59 10.47 -13.49
CA ALA A 2 5.30 9.42 -14.47
C ALA A 2 4.61 8.19 -13.86
N PHE A 3 5.08 7.74 -12.69
CA PHE A 3 4.48 6.62 -11.95
C PHE A 3 3.01 6.88 -11.58
N GLY A 4 2.70 8.10 -11.10
CA GLY A 4 1.32 8.46 -10.76
C GLY A 4 0.39 8.46 -11.98
N TYR A 5 0.86 8.90 -13.14
CA TYR A 5 0.08 8.78 -14.38
C TYR A 5 -0.15 7.32 -14.78
N ALA A 6 0.89 6.49 -14.73
CA ALA A 6 0.78 5.07 -15.02
C ALA A 6 -0.24 4.39 -14.09
N GLU A 7 -0.24 4.72 -12.80
CA GLU A 7 -1.19 4.20 -11.82
C GLU A 7 -2.64 4.59 -12.16
N VAL A 8 -2.89 5.85 -12.52
CA VAL A 8 -4.24 6.34 -12.87
C VAL A 8 -4.78 5.58 -14.08
N PHE A 9 -3.98 5.46 -15.15
CA PHE A 9 -4.41 4.74 -16.35
C PHE A 9 -4.60 3.25 -16.09
N HIS A 10 -3.67 2.62 -15.38
CA HIS A 10 -3.78 1.21 -15.03
C HIS A 10 -5.04 0.92 -14.19
N ASN A 11 -5.33 1.74 -13.20
CA ASN A 11 -6.53 1.60 -12.38
C ASN A 11 -7.81 1.84 -13.18
N ALA A 12 -7.81 2.80 -14.11
CA ALA A 12 -8.95 3.10 -14.97
C ALA A 12 -9.30 1.98 -15.96
N MET A 13 -8.34 1.07 -16.24
CA MET A 13 -8.58 -0.10 -17.11
C MET A 13 -9.34 -1.22 -16.39
N LEU A 14 -9.37 -1.25 -15.05
CA LEU A 14 -10.01 -2.32 -14.29
C LEU A 14 -11.46 -2.62 -14.72
N PRO A 15 -12.34 -1.62 -14.92
CA PRO A 15 -13.70 -1.88 -15.35
C PRO A 15 -13.82 -2.53 -16.75
N SER A 16 -12.85 -2.31 -17.63
CA SER A 16 -12.86 -2.83 -19.01
C SER A 16 -12.27 -4.24 -19.11
N VAL A 17 -11.41 -4.65 -18.16
CA VAL A 17 -10.72 -5.96 -18.21
C VAL A 17 -11.30 -6.96 -17.20
N ALA A 18 -12.07 -6.51 -16.22
CA ALA A 18 -12.62 -7.34 -15.15
C ALA A 18 -14.15 -7.41 -15.21
N PRO A 19 -14.76 -8.61 -15.31
CA PRO A 19 -16.19 -8.78 -15.11
C PRO A 19 -16.58 -8.28 -13.71
N ALA A 20 -17.74 -7.64 -13.59
CA ALA A 20 -18.17 -7.00 -12.34
C ALA A 20 -18.20 -7.97 -11.14
N ASN A 21 -18.54 -9.24 -11.36
CA ASN A 21 -18.59 -10.29 -10.33
C ASN A 21 -17.21 -10.87 -9.95
N LYS A 22 -16.13 -10.52 -10.67
CA LYS A 22 -14.76 -11.00 -10.41
C LYS A 22 -13.75 -9.86 -10.26
N ALA A 23 -14.22 -8.61 -10.18
CA ALA A 23 -13.35 -7.45 -10.10
C ALA A 23 -12.51 -7.47 -8.81
N GLY A 24 -13.04 -7.98 -7.70
CA GLY A 24 -12.32 -8.12 -6.42
C GLY A 24 -11.16 -9.08 -6.52
N ILE A 25 -11.41 -10.32 -6.96
CA ILE A 25 -10.34 -11.31 -7.09
C ILE A 25 -9.27 -10.89 -8.11
N LEU A 26 -9.66 -10.32 -9.24
CA LEU A 26 -8.71 -9.84 -10.25
C LEU A 26 -7.87 -8.67 -9.73
N SER A 27 -8.48 -7.75 -9.00
CA SER A 27 -7.76 -6.67 -8.30
C SER A 27 -6.77 -7.23 -7.28
N GLY A 28 -7.21 -8.18 -6.44
CA GLY A 28 -6.36 -8.85 -5.45
C GLY A 28 -5.20 -9.60 -6.09
N MET A 29 -5.46 -10.37 -7.16
CA MET A 29 -4.42 -11.07 -7.92
C MET A 29 -3.39 -10.11 -8.52
N ALA A 30 -3.82 -8.98 -9.08
CA ALA A 30 -2.91 -7.97 -9.64
C ALA A 30 -1.98 -7.39 -8.57
N PHE A 31 -2.50 -7.03 -7.39
CA PHE A 31 -1.67 -6.59 -6.26
C PHE A 31 -0.76 -7.70 -5.74
N SER A 32 -1.25 -8.94 -5.65
CA SER A 32 -0.43 -10.09 -5.22
C SER A 32 0.72 -10.35 -6.18
N ALA A 33 0.45 -10.31 -7.50
CA ALA A 33 1.48 -10.46 -8.53
C ALA A 33 2.52 -9.33 -8.45
N GLY A 34 2.09 -8.08 -8.23
CA GLY A 34 2.99 -6.94 -8.04
C GLY A 34 3.90 -7.13 -6.82
N ASN A 35 3.36 -7.59 -5.69
CA ASN A 35 4.16 -7.87 -4.49
C ASN A 35 5.11 -9.06 -4.70
N LEU A 36 4.69 -10.11 -5.40
CA LEU A 36 5.58 -11.22 -5.76
C LEU A 36 6.75 -10.74 -6.63
N CYS A 37 6.49 -9.90 -7.63
CA CYS A 37 7.53 -9.25 -8.42
C CYS A 37 8.49 -8.42 -7.55
N ALA A 38 7.97 -7.67 -6.59
CA ALA A 38 8.78 -6.87 -5.66
C ALA A 38 9.67 -7.76 -4.77
N ILE A 39 9.12 -8.84 -4.20
CA ILE A 39 9.91 -9.82 -3.42
C ILE A 39 11.01 -10.42 -4.28
N THR A 40 10.68 -10.86 -5.50
CA THR A 40 11.67 -11.46 -6.41
C THR A 40 12.77 -10.48 -6.75
N PHE A 41 12.42 -9.22 -7.05
CA PHE A 41 13.40 -8.16 -7.29
C PHE A 41 14.30 -7.92 -6.08
N MET A 42 13.73 -7.80 -4.87
CA MET A 42 14.49 -7.61 -3.63
C MET A 42 15.44 -8.78 -3.36
N LEU A 43 14.99 -10.02 -3.58
CA LEU A 43 15.83 -11.21 -3.41
C LEU A 43 16.98 -11.23 -4.44
N VAL A 44 16.73 -10.85 -5.68
CA VAL A 44 17.79 -10.75 -6.70
C VAL A 44 18.86 -9.73 -6.30
N ILE A 45 18.46 -8.56 -5.83
CA ILE A 45 19.40 -7.53 -5.37
C ILE A 45 20.14 -8.00 -4.11
N LEU A 46 19.43 -8.57 -3.15
CA LEU A 46 20.00 -8.99 -1.88
C LEU A 46 21.02 -10.13 -2.07
N ILE A 47 20.61 -11.22 -2.72
CA ILE A 47 21.45 -12.43 -2.91
C ILE A 47 22.52 -12.21 -3.96
N GLY A 48 22.22 -11.45 -5.01
CA GLY A 48 23.13 -11.25 -6.12
C GLY A 48 24.17 -10.16 -5.91
N PHE A 49 23.86 -9.13 -5.14
CA PHE A 49 24.69 -7.92 -5.09
C PHE A 49 25.02 -7.42 -3.69
N ALA A 50 24.09 -7.51 -2.73
CA ALA A 50 24.29 -6.90 -1.42
C ALA A 50 25.00 -7.83 -0.42
N LEU A 51 24.63 -9.11 -0.34
CA LEU A 51 25.15 -10.06 0.63
C LEU A 51 26.47 -10.75 0.23
N PRO A 52 26.78 -11.03 -1.05
CA PRO A 52 28.02 -11.73 -1.40
C PRO A 52 29.25 -11.01 -0.85
N GLY A 53 30.17 -11.77 -0.24
CA GLY A 53 31.37 -11.24 0.42
C GLY A 53 31.15 -10.51 1.75
N THR A 54 29.91 -10.34 2.19
CA THR A 54 29.59 -9.77 3.52
C THR A 54 29.09 -10.81 4.52
N GLN A 55 28.56 -11.92 4.02
CA GLN A 55 28.04 -13.06 4.82
C GLN A 55 28.53 -14.38 4.24
N ASP A 56 28.98 -15.29 5.12
CA ASP A 56 29.49 -16.61 4.75
C ASP A 56 28.37 -17.69 4.72
N TRP A 57 27.25 -17.40 4.07
CA TRP A 57 26.16 -18.37 3.95
C TRP A 57 26.36 -19.26 2.74
N SER A 58 26.22 -20.58 2.90
CA SER A 58 26.50 -21.60 1.88
C SER A 58 25.68 -21.48 0.58
N PHE A 59 24.59 -20.72 0.60
CA PHE A 59 23.74 -20.48 -0.59
C PHE A 59 24.08 -19.18 -1.31
N LEU A 60 24.98 -18.34 -0.76
CA LEU A 60 25.38 -17.10 -1.39
C LEU A 60 26.51 -17.33 -2.40
N PRO A 61 26.55 -16.58 -3.51
CA PRO A 61 27.72 -16.54 -4.36
C PRO A 61 28.95 -16.01 -3.61
N ASP A 62 30.13 -16.53 -3.90
CA ASP A 62 31.38 -16.05 -3.31
C ASP A 62 31.69 -14.59 -3.70
N GLN A 63 31.18 -14.17 -4.84
CA GLN A 63 31.35 -12.79 -5.36
C GLN A 63 30.02 -12.24 -5.85
N THR A 64 29.92 -10.91 -5.89
CA THR A 64 28.77 -10.23 -6.48
C THR A 64 28.55 -10.67 -7.93
N LEU A 65 27.31 -10.79 -8.35
CA LEU A 65 26.97 -11.01 -9.75
C LEU A 65 27.57 -9.86 -10.60
N LEU A 66 28.03 -10.19 -11.80
CA LEU A 66 28.69 -9.27 -12.73
C LEU A 66 30.05 -8.71 -12.22
N GLY A 67 30.63 -9.26 -11.15
CA GLY A 67 31.92 -8.80 -10.64
C GLY A 67 31.93 -7.36 -10.14
N ILE A 68 30.80 -6.88 -9.62
CA ILE A 68 30.65 -5.48 -9.17
C ILE A 68 31.38 -5.30 -7.84
N ASP A 69 32.26 -4.30 -7.80
CA ASP A 69 33.04 -3.95 -6.62
C ASP A 69 32.14 -3.26 -5.56
N GLN A 70 32.04 -3.89 -4.39
CA GLN A 70 31.30 -3.33 -3.26
C GLN A 70 32.04 -2.18 -2.57
N SER A 71 33.38 -2.13 -2.65
CA SER A 71 34.17 -1.09 -1.99
C SER A 71 33.89 0.31 -2.56
N THR A 72 33.40 0.38 -3.80
CA THR A 72 33.02 1.63 -4.49
C THR A 72 31.50 1.89 -4.45
N HIS A 73 30.76 1.22 -3.57
CA HIS A 73 29.27 1.25 -3.55
C HIS A 73 28.64 0.85 -4.89
N GLY A 74 29.29 -0.02 -5.65
CA GLY A 74 28.79 -0.51 -6.92
C GLY A 74 27.47 -1.26 -6.79
N HIS A 75 27.29 -2.02 -5.69
CA HIS A 75 26.05 -2.74 -5.37
C HIS A 75 24.85 -1.80 -5.18
N ASP A 76 25.02 -0.59 -4.66
CA ASP A 76 23.96 0.40 -4.53
C ASP A 76 23.60 1.01 -5.90
N ARG A 77 24.61 1.29 -6.71
CA ARG A 77 24.44 1.94 -8.02
C ARG A 77 23.77 1.04 -9.05
N ILE A 78 24.01 -0.28 -8.98
CA ILE A 78 23.44 -1.24 -9.93
C ILE A 78 21.91 -1.44 -9.74
N VAL A 79 21.35 -1.11 -8.57
CA VAL A 79 19.92 -1.21 -8.29
C VAL A 79 19.10 -0.41 -9.30
N GLY A 80 19.57 0.79 -9.69
CA GLY A 80 18.88 1.63 -10.67
C GLY A 80 18.75 0.97 -12.05
N PRO A 81 19.84 0.59 -12.71
CA PRO A 81 19.82 -0.11 -14.01
C PRO A 81 19.02 -1.42 -13.98
N ILE A 82 19.19 -2.25 -12.92
CA ILE A 82 18.41 -3.49 -12.79
C ILE A 82 16.94 -3.17 -12.61
N GLY A 83 16.59 -2.19 -11.78
CA GLY A 83 15.20 -1.75 -11.59
C GLY A 83 14.56 -1.23 -12.86
N ALA A 84 15.30 -0.46 -13.67
CA ALA A 84 14.82 0.00 -14.98
C ALA A 84 14.57 -1.17 -15.95
N THR A 85 15.48 -2.13 -16.00
CA THR A 85 15.34 -3.35 -16.83
C THR A 85 14.16 -4.19 -16.35
N TRP A 86 14.01 -4.35 -15.03
CA TRP A 86 12.90 -5.08 -14.41
C TRP A 86 11.56 -4.46 -14.75
N LEU A 87 11.44 -3.13 -14.60
CA LEU A 87 10.23 -2.38 -14.94
C LEU A 87 9.90 -2.51 -16.43
N PHE A 88 10.90 -2.38 -17.31
CA PHE A 88 10.72 -2.55 -18.75
C PHE A 88 10.17 -3.93 -19.09
N LEU A 89 10.78 -5.01 -18.57
CA LEU A 89 10.34 -6.37 -18.82
C LEU A 89 8.95 -6.64 -18.25
N ALA A 90 8.67 -6.14 -17.06
CA ALA A 90 7.34 -6.28 -16.42
C ALA A 90 6.23 -5.52 -17.16
N THR A 91 6.57 -4.46 -17.89
CA THR A 91 5.61 -3.65 -18.67
C THR A 91 5.33 -4.26 -20.05
N LEU A 92 6.22 -5.10 -20.58
CA LEU A 92 6.07 -5.70 -21.91
C LEU A 92 4.71 -6.43 -22.11
N PRO A 93 4.23 -7.27 -21.17
CA PRO A 93 2.93 -7.93 -21.35
C PRO A 93 1.77 -6.94 -21.49
N LEU A 94 1.80 -5.82 -20.76
CA LEU A 94 0.78 -4.77 -20.88
C LEU A 94 0.78 -4.18 -22.29
N VAL A 95 1.96 -3.85 -22.82
CA VAL A 95 2.10 -3.25 -24.16
C VAL A 95 1.74 -4.23 -25.28
N LEU A 96 2.09 -5.51 -25.12
CA LEU A 96 1.92 -6.50 -26.18
C LEU A 96 0.50 -7.13 -26.24
N PHE A 97 -0.15 -7.27 -25.08
CA PHE A 97 -1.39 -8.04 -24.98
C PHE A 97 -2.63 -7.22 -24.60
N THR A 98 -2.46 -5.95 -24.20
CA THR A 98 -3.63 -5.13 -23.88
C THR A 98 -4.13 -4.44 -25.13
N PRO A 99 -5.41 -4.63 -25.52
CA PRO A 99 -5.98 -3.98 -26.69
C PRO A 99 -6.07 -2.47 -26.48
N ASP A 100 -5.59 -1.71 -27.44
CA ASP A 100 -5.74 -0.27 -27.47
C ASP A 100 -7.19 0.15 -27.72
N SER A 101 -7.61 1.23 -27.09
CA SER A 101 -8.83 1.93 -27.46
C SER A 101 -8.65 2.60 -28.83
N VAL A 102 -9.78 2.89 -29.51
CA VAL A 102 -9.75 3.56 -30.82
C VAL A 102 -8.92 4.85 -30.73
N ALA A 103 -7.87 4.93 -31.54
CA ALA A 103 -6.95 6.06 -31.56
C ALA A 103 -7.68 7.38 -31.81
N SER A 104 -7.58 8.32 -30.87
CA SER A 104 -8.08 9.69 -31.08
C SER A 104 -7.14 10.42 -32.05
N LYS A 105 -7.70 11.09 -33.06
CA LYS A 105 -6.94 11.95 -33.99
C LYS A 105 -6.59 13.32 -33.38
N GLN A 106 -6.81 13.52 -32.08
CA GLN A 106 -6.53 14.80 -31.40
C GLN A 106 -5.04 15.01 -31.17
N SER A 107 -4.58 16.25 -31.22
CA SER A 107 -3.20 16.59 -30.82
C SER A 107 -3.03 16.38 -29.30
N ILE A 108 -1.82 16.02 -28.88
CA ILE A 108 -1.47 15.81 -27.45
C ILE A 108 -1.80 17.06 -26.62
N SER A 109 -1.50 18.26 -27.11
CA SER A 109 -1.79 19.53 -26.42
C SER A 109 -3.29 19.73 -26.21
N THR A 110 -4.11 19.42 -27.21
CA THR A 110 -5.56 19.49 -27.10
C THR A 110 -6.11 18.47 -26.12
N ALA A 111 -5.60 17.23 -26.16
CA ALA A 111 -5.98 16.17 -25.25
C ALA A 111 -5.65 16.51 -23.78
N VAL A 112 -4.47 17.06 -23.51
CA VAL A 112 -4.05 17.49 -22.16
C VAL A 112 -4.94 18.64 -21.67
N ARG A 113 -5.18 19.67 -22.50
CA ARG A 113 -6.04 20.81 -22.13
C ARG A 113 -7.48 20.37 -21.86
N GLN A 114 -8.01 19.50 -22.70
CA GLN A 114 -9.35 18.95 -22.53
C GLN A 114 -9.41 18.09 -21.26
N GLY A 115 -8.45 17.17 -21.05
CA GLY A 115 -8.39 16.33 -19.86
C GLY A 115 -8.33 17.13 -18.56
N LEU A 116 -7.52 18.21 -18.49
CA LEU A 116 -7.50 19.12 -17.34
C LEU A 116 -8.84 19.84 -17.16
N GLY A 117 -9.45 20.32 -18.25
CA GLY A 117 -10.78 20.92 -18.23
C GLY A 117 -11.85 19.95 -17.73
N ASP A 118 -11.78 18.69 -18.16
CA ASP A 118 -12.70 17.64 -17.75
C ASP A 118 -12.56 17.30 -16.26
N VAL A 119 -11.34 17.23 -15.73
CA VAL A 119 -11.09 17.04 -14.28
C VAL A 119 -11.70 18.20 -13.48
N VAL A 120 -11.42 19.45 -13.86
CA VAL A 120 -12.00 20.64 -13.20
C VAL A 120 -13.53 20.62 -13.26
N THR A 121 -14.08 20.24 -14.40
CA THR A 121 -15.54 20.11 -14.59
C THR A 121 -16.12 19.02 -13.70
N THR A 122 -15.44 17.87 -13.63
CA THR A 122 -15.84 16.74 -12.77
C THR A 122 -15.78 17.13 -11.29
N VAL A 123 -14.76 17.87 -10.85
CA VAL A 123 -14.70 18.42 -9.48
C VAL A 123 -15.89 19.34 -9.19
N LYS A 124 -16.25 20.23 -10.13
CA LYS A 124 -17.43 21.10 -9.99
C LYS A 124 -18.74 20.29 -9.97
N GLN A 125 -18.78 19.18 -10.71
CA GLN A 125 -19.92 18.27 -10.78
C GLN A 125 -19.98 17.25 -9.63
N LEU A 126 -18.98 17.18 -8.74
CA LEU A 126 -18.98 16.26 -7.59
C LEU A 126 -20.23 16.42 -6.70
N LYS A 127 -20.89 17.58 -6.75
CA LYS A 127 -22.21 17.80 -6.11
C LYS A 127 -23.28 16.80 -6.58
N HIS A 128 -23.21 16.39 -7.84
CA HIS A 128 -24.13 15.41 -8.43
C HIS A 128 -23.73 13.96 -8.14
N TYR A 129 -22.47 13.74 -7.71
CA TYR A 129 -21.89 12.47 -7.35
C TYR A 129 -21.52 12.45 -5.86
N SER A 130 -22.46 12.86 -5.01
CA SER A 130 -22.21 13.06 -3.57
C SER A 130 -21.67 11.83 -2.86
N ASN A 131 -22.08 10.64 -3.29
CA ASN A 131 -21.58 9.38 -2.73
C ASN A 131 -20.11 9.15 -3.09
N ILE A 132 -19.71 9.43 -4.35
CA ILE A 132 -18.30 9.34 -4.79
C ILE A 132 -17.46 10.40 -4.06
N ALA A 133 -17.98 11.64 -3.95
CA ALA A 133 -17.27 12.70 -3.23
C ALA A 133 -17.02 12.34 -1.76
N LEU A 134 -18.03 11.79 -1.09
CA LEU A 134 -17.94 11.35 0.29
C LEU A 134 -16.94 10.19 0.45
N TYR A 135 -16.95 9.25 -0.49
CA TYR A 135 -15.98 8.16 -0.54
C TYR A 135 -14.55 8.66 -0.73
N LEU A 136 -14.30 9.58 -1.69
CA LEU A 136 -12.98 10.15 -1.92
C LEU A 136 -12.48 10.92 -0.69
N LEU A 137 -13.37 11.64 0.00
CA LEU A 137 -13.05 12.31 1.25
C LEU A 137 -12.67 11.30 2.35
N ALA A 138 -13.45 10.22 2.52
CA ALA A 138 -13.11 9.15 3.45
C ALA A 138 -11.73 8.56 3.17
N ARG A 139 -11.47 8.32 1.86
CA ARG A 139 -10.20 7.77 1.37
C ARG A 139 -9.01 8.67 1.70
N MET A 140 -9.13 9.98 1.56
CA MET A 140 -8.07 10.92 1.93
C MET A 140 -7.56 10.64 3.36
N PHE A 141 -8.47 10.52 4.31
CA PHE A 141 -8.11 10.34 5.71
C PHE A 141 -7.61 8.93 6.04
N TYR A 142 -8.38 7.87 5.70
CA TYR A 142 -7.93 6.53 6.09
C TYR A 142 -6.68 6.09 5.34
N ASN A 143 -6.51 6.49 4.07
CA ASN A 143 -5.32 6.16 3.30
C ASN A 143 -4.07 6.86 3.84
N ASP A 144 -4.17 8.12 4.24
CA ASP A 144 -3.05 8.83 4.86
C ASP A 144 -2.66 8.20 6.20
N GLY A 145 -3.66 7.74 6.99
CA GLY A 145 -3.41 6.96 8.19
C GLY A 145 -2.68 5.66 7.90
N VAL A 146 -3.17 4.86 6.92
CA VAL A 146 -2.53 3.60 6.51
C VAL A 146 -1.10 3.83 6.02
N MET A 147 -0.88 4.81 5.14
CA MET A 147 0.45 5.14 4.63
C MET A 147 1.38 5.67 5.74
N GLY A 148 0.85 6.46 6.65
CA GLY A 148 1.58 6.91 7.84
C GLY A 148 2.07 5.73 8.69
N VAL A 149 1.23 4.74 8.92
CA VAL A 149 1.64 3.52 9.66
C VAL A 149 2.75 2.78 8.91
N VAL A 150 2.63 2.58 7.60
CA VAL A 150 3.66 1.91 6.79
C VAL A 150 5.00 2.64 6.86
N ILE A 151 4.98 3.98 6.80
CA ILE A 151 6.20 4.80 6.85
C ILE A 151 6.83 4.79 8.24
N PHE A 152 6.02 4.98 9.29
CA PHE A 152 6.54 5.21 10.64
C PHE A 152 6.66 3.96 11.51
N SER A 153 6.10 2.81 11.12
CA SER A 153 6.19 1.56 11.88
C SER A 153 7.64 1.12 12.14
N GLY A 154 8.50 1.25 11.13
CA GLY A 154 9.93 0.95 11.27
C GLY A 154 10.63 1.91 12.21
N VAL A 155 10.37 3.21 12.08
CA VAL A 155 10.93 4.25 12.97
C VAL A 155 10.47 4.02 14.40
N TYR A 156 9.19 3.70 14.61
CA TYR A 156 8.65 3.38 15.92
C TYR A 156 9.30 2.12 16.51
N ALA A 157 9.44 1.06 15.74
CA ALA A 157 10.06 -0.18 16.18
C ALA A 157 11.56 0.00 16.51
N SER A 158 12.29 0.78 15.70
CA SER A 158 13.69 1.11 15.98
C SER A 158 13.83 1.93 17.28
N GLY A 159 12.97 2.92 17.50
CA GLY A 159 12.99 3.73 18.71
C GLY A 159 12.55 2.97 19.96
N THR A 160 11.58 2.04 19.83
CA THR A 160 11.00 1.30 20.95
C THR A 160 11.81 0.06 21.34
N PHE A 161 12.28 -0.72 20.35
CA PHE A 161 12.96 -2.00 20.56
C PHE A 161 14.45 -1.96 20.21
N GLY A 162 14.95 -0.85 19.68
CA GLY A 162 16.33 -0.74 19.21
C GLY A 162 16.66 -1.61 18.00
N TRP A 163 15.66 -1.90 17.14
CA TRP A 163 15.88 -2.75 15.97
C TRP A 163 16.89 -2.13 15.01
N ASP A 164 17.78 -2.97 14.54
CA ASP A 164 18.80 -2.65 13.54
C ASP A 164 18.27 -2.73 12.11
N ALA A 165 19.10 -2.35 11.13
CA ALA A 165 18.76 -2.39 9.72
C ALA A 165 18.38 -3.80 9.24
N THR A 166 18.99 -4.85 9.79
CA THR A 166 18.70 -6.24 9.42
C THR A 166 17.32 -6.66 9.90
N SER A 167 16.96 -6.31 11.12
CA SER A 167 15.61 -6.53 11.68
C SER A 167 14.54 -5.83 10.83
N MET A 168 14.82 -4.59 10.38
CA MET A 168 13.94 -3.83 9.51
C MET A 168 13.77 -4.48 8.12
N LEU A 169 14.87 -4.99 7.56
CA LEU A 169 14.84 -5.71 6.29
C LEU A 169 13.99 -6.99 6.38
N LEU A 170 14.17 -7.75 7.45
CA LEU A 170 13.39 -8.96 7.70
C LEU A 170 11.91 -8.65 7.91
N LEU A 171 11.62 -7.59 8.68
CA LEU A 171 10.24 -7.10 8.84
C LEU A 171 9.64 -6.78 7.47
N GLY A 172 10.31 -5.98 6.65
CA GLY A 172 9.85 -5.57 5.32
C GLY A 172 9.60 -6.75 4.39
N LEU A 173 10.50 -7.72 4.35
CA LEU A 173 10.37 -8.92 3.53
C LEU A 173 9.14 -9.75 3.93
N CYS A 174 9.00 -10.05 5.22
CA CYS A 174 7.85 -10.78 5.74
C CYS A 174 6.54 -10.00 5.55
N THR A 175 6.58 -8.67 5.72
CA THR A 175 5.45 -7.78 5.52
C THR A 175 4.94 -7.83 4.08
N THR A 176 5.85 -7.81 3.10
CA THR A 176 5.46 -7.92 1.68
C THR A 176 4.79 -9.26 1.38
N ALA A 177 5.31 -10.36 1.96
CA ALA A 177 4.69 -11.69 1.81
C ALA A 177 3.31 -11.76 2.47
N SER A 178 3.16 -11.22 3.67
CA SER A 178 1.87 -11.17 4.39
C SER A 178 0.84 -10.31 3.66
N ALA A 179 1.27 -9.16 3.13
CA ALA A 179 0.43 -8.29 2.33
C ALA A 179 -0.05 -8.96 1.03
N MET A 180 0.83 -9.70 0.36
CA MET A 180 0.49 -10.48 -0.83
C MET A 180 -0.61 -11.52 -0.55
N LEU A 181 -0.45 -12.30 0.52
CA LEU A 181 -1.44 -13.30 0.94
C LEU A 181 -2.76 -12.61 1.37
N GLY A 182 -2.65 -11.55 2.15
CA GLY A 182 -3.80 -10.79 2.64
C GLY A 182 -4.65 -10.22 1.51
N VAL A 183 -4.04 -9.59 0.51
CA VAL A 183 -4.79 -8.98 -0.60
C VAL A 183 -5.40 -10.03 -1.53
N TYR A 184 -4.77 -11.19 -1.70
CA TYR A 184 -5.35 -12.29 -2.45
C TYR A 184 -6.64 -12.80 -1.78
N LEU A 185 -6.57 -13.10 -0.48
CA LEU A 185 -7.73 -13.51 0.32
C LEU A 185 -8.79 -12.39 0.39
N GLY A 186 -8.36 -11.15 0.51
CA GLY A 186 -9.21 -9.97 0.49
C GLY A 186 -9.97 -9.80 -0.82
N GLY A 187 -9.38 -10.15 -1.95
CA GLY A 187 -10.06 -10.18 -3.25
C GLY A 187 -11.22 -11.19 -3.29
N LEU A 188 -11.05 -12.38 -2.69
CA LEU A 188 -12.13 -13.35 -2.52
C LEU A 188 -13.25 -12.84 -1.62
N LEU A 189 -12.91 -12.14 -0.54
CA LEU A 189 -13.88 -11.51 0.36
C LEU A 189 -14.64 -10.38 -0.34
N ASP A 190 -13.95 -9.59 -1.17
CA ASP A 190 -14.54 -8.51 -1.98
C ASP A 190 -15.63 -9.05 -2.91
N ASP A 191 -15.34 -10.12 -3.64
CA ASP A 191 -16.31 -10.71 -4.56
C ASP A 191 -17.49 -11.38 -3.82
N LYS A 192 -17.27 -11.88 -2.60
CA LYS A 192 -18.32 -12.54 -1.78
C LYS A 192 -19.21 -11.55 -1.04
N PHE A 193 -18.64 -10.53 -0.43
CA PHE A 193 -19.33 -9.60 0.48
C PHE A 193 -19.51 -8.19 -0.10
N GLY A 194 -18.89 -7.92 -1.25
CA GLY A 194 -18.86 -6.62 -1.91
C GLY A 194 -17.75 -5.70 -1.42
N SER A 195 -17.25 -4.85 -2.33
CA SER A 195 -16.08 -4.00 -2.09
C SER A 195 -16.24 -3.04 -0.92
N LEU A 196 -17.41 -2.43 -0.75
CA LEU A 196 -17.63 -1.48 0.35
C LEU A 196 -17.60 -2.17 1.71
N THR A 197 -18.19 -3.36 1.82
CA THR A 197 -18.18 -4.15 3.06
C THR A 197 -16.76 -4.59 3.40
N THR A 198 -16.03 -5.14 2.42
CA THR A 198 -14.64 -5.55 2.59
C THR A 198 -13.76 -4.37 2.98
N LEU A 199 -13.93 -3.21 2.32
CA LEU A 199 -13.18 -1.99 2.63
C LEU A 199 -13.44 -1.50 4.06
N ARG A 200 -14.71 -1.44 4.49
CA ARG A 200 -15.07 -1.06 5.87
C ARG A 200 -14.46 -1.99 6.89
N LEU A 201 -14.58 -3.30 6.67
CA LEU A 201 -14.04 -4.32 7.57
C LEU A 201 -12.51 -4.18 7.70
N THR A 202 -11.80 -4.07 6.56
CA THR A 202 -10.34 -3.99 6.57
C THR A 202 -9.83 -2.69 7.19
N VAL A 203 -10.48 -1.54 6.94
CA VAL A 203 -10.07 -0.25 7.55
C VAL A 203 -10.34 -0.26 9.06
N VAL A 204 -11.47 -0.81 9.52
CA VAL A 204 -11.76 -0.96 10.96
C VAL A 204 -10.73 -1.88 11.63
N LEU A 205 -10.49 -3.06 11.06
CA LEU A 205 -9.52 -4.00 11.61
C LEU A 205 -8.09 -3.43 11.57
N ALA A 206 -7.71 -2.71 10.52
CA ALA A 206 -6.41 -2.02 10.46
C ALA A 206 -6.29 -0.94 11.55
N THR A 207 -7.38 -0.20 11.83
CA THR A 207 -7.40 0.79 12.93
C THR A 207 -7.23 0.11 14.30
N LEU A 208 -7.90 -1.02 14.53
CA LEU A 208 -7.72 -1.80 15.75
C LEU A 208 -6.31 -2.38 15.87
N THR A 209 -5.76 -2.85 14.77
CA THR A 209 -4.37 -3.36 14.74
C THR A 209 -3.37 -2.24 14.99
N LEU A 210 -3.59 -1.02 14.49
CA LEU A 210 -2.77 0.14 14.83
C LEU A 210 -2.84 0.45 16.32
N LEU A 211 -4.04 0.40 16.93
CA LEU A 211 -4.19 0.56 18.38
C LEU A 211 -3.37 -0.50 19.14
N THR A 212 -3.39 -1.75 18.66
CA THR A 212 -2.55 -2.83 19.19
C THR A 212 -1.07 -2.49 19.06
N LEU A 213 -0.59 -2.07 17.87
CA LEU A 213 0.82 -1.73 17.63
C LEU A 213 1.31 -0.62 18.57
N VAL A 214 0.50 0.43 18.76
CA VAL A 214 0.80 1.55 19.68
C VAL A 214 0.85 1.09 21.14
N SER A 215 0.08 0.06 21.50
CA SER A 215 -0.01 -0.45 22.87
C SER A 215 1.20 -1.29 23.30
N ILE A 216 2.10 -1.63 22.35
CA ILE A 216 3.22 -2.52 22.63
C ILE A 216 4.44 -1.70 23.03
N GLN A 217 4.97 -1.98 24.20
CA GLN A 217 6.22 -1.46 24.76
C GLN A 217 7.13 -2.64 25.14
N PRO A 218 8.41 -2.45 25.39
CA PRO A 218 9.34 -3.54 25.68
C PRO A 218 8.93 -4.47 26.83
N ASP A 219 8.22 -3.93 27.81
CA ASP A 219 7.80 -4.62 29.04
C ASP A 219 6.26 -4.78 29.14
N THR A 220 5.50 -4.22 28.20
CA THR A 220 4.04 -4.15 28.30
C THR A 220 3.38 -4.35 26.94
N VAL A 221 2.31 -5.16 26.87
CA VAL A 221 1.49 -5.40 25.69
C VAL A 221 0.03 -5.06 26.03
N LEU A 222 -0.72 -4.53 25.06
CA LEU A 222 -2.11 -4.09 25.21
C LEU A 222 -2.32 -3.11 26.36
N PHE A 223 -1.34 -2.25 26.63
CA PHE A 223 -1.29 -1.21 27.70
C PHE A 223 -1.28 -1.74 29.14
N VAL A 224 -1.65 -3.00 29.38
CA VAL A 224 -1.92 -3.52 30.74
C VAL A 224 -1.23 -4.85 31.05
N ILE A 225 -0.81 -5.59 30.05
CA ILE A 225 -0.22 -6.92 30.25
C ILE A 225 1.29 -6.78 30.32
N SER A 226 1.86 -6.95 31.50
CA SER A 226 3.32 -7.01 31.68
C SER A 226 3.89 -8.28 31.07
N VAL A 227 4.97 -8.16 30.30
CA VAL A 227 5.67 -9.26 29.66
C VAL A 227 7.14 -9.25 30.01
N SER A 228 7.77 -10.43 29.96
CA SER A 228 9.20 -10.55 30.21
C SER A 228 10.01 -9.87 29.11
N THR A 229 11.05 -9.16 29.51
CA THR A 229 12.06 -8.58 28.60
C THR A 229 13.19 -9.57 28.26
N GLU A 230 13.14 -10.77 28.82
CA GLU A 230 14.11 -11.80 28.49
C GLU A 230 13.83 -12.40 27.10
N PRO A 231 14.88 -12.89 26.43
CA PRO A 231 14.71 -13.55 25.14
C PRO A 231 13.77 -14.76 25.23
N ALA A 232 12.73 -14.79 24.40
CA ALA A 232 11.77 -15.88 24.33
C ALA A 232 12.29 -17.07 23.49
N TRP A 233 13.29 -16.84 22.64
CA TRP A 233 13.88 -17.84 21.74
C TRP A 233 15.34 -17.55 21.41
N ALA A 234 16.02 -18.54 20.79
CA ALA A 234 17.43 -18.44 20.43
C ALA A 234 17.68 -17.70 19.08
N PHE A 235 16.65 -17.30 18.36
CA PHE A 235 16.82 -16.58 17.11
C PHE A 235 17.34 -15.15 17.36
N PRO A 236 18.29 -14.65 16.54
CA PRO A 236 18.99 -13.39 16.84
C PRO A 236 18.14 -12.13 16.66
N TYR A 237 16.96 -12.22 16.04
CA TYR A 237 16.04 -11.11 15.78
C TYR A 237 14.70 -11.32 16.47
N PHE A 238 13.99 -10.23 16.77
CA PHE A 238 12.66 -10.27 17.42
C PHE A 238 12.68 -11.13 18.69
N LYS A 239 13.64 -10.85 19.60
CA LYS A 239 14.01 -11.76 20.69
C LYS A 239 12.97 -11.85 21.79
N THR A 240 12.35 -10.72 22.16
CA THR A 240 11.42 -10.65 23.28
C THR A 240 9.99 -10.96 22.84
N PHE A 241 9.13 -11.31 23.81
CA PHE A 241 7.72 -11.54 23.54
C PHE A 241 7.04 -10.30 22.92
N ALA A 242 7.39 -9.10 23.44
CA ALA A 242 6.85 -7.84 22.90
C ALA A 242 7.26 -7.61 21.44
N GLU A 243 8.51 -7.89 21.06
CA GLU A 243 9.00 -7.77 19.70
C GLU A 243 8.30 -8.76 18.75
N ILE A 244 8.11 -10.02 19.17
CA ILE A 244 7.38 -11.03 18.39
C ILE A 244 5.93 -10.58 18.19
N PHE A 245 5.28 -10.08 19.23
CA PHE A 245 3.90 -9.63 19.15
C PHE A 245 3.75 -8.41 18.24
N TYR A 246 4.70 -7.46 18.31
CA TYR A 246 4.75 -6.32 17.39
C TYR A 246 4.93 -6.78 15.93
N PHE A 247 5.88 -7.67 15.70
CA PHE A 247 6.12 -8.25 14.38
C PHE A 247 4.85 -8.87 13.81
N LEU A 248 4.18 -9.76 14.56
CA LEU A 248 2.96 -10.44 14.11
C LEU A 248 1.79 -9.46 13.89
N ALA A 249 1.60 -8.51 14.79
CA ALA A 249 0.58 -7.47 14.63
C ALA A 249 0.82 -6.63 13.36
N PHE A 250 2.08 -6.31 13.06
CA PHE A 250 2.42 -5.57 11.85
C PHE A 250 2.18 -6.38 10.57
N GLN A 251 2.40 -7.71 10.58
CA GLN A 251 2.03 -8.58 9.45
C GLN A 251 0.52 -8.53 9.16
N ILE A 252 -0.30 -8.57 10.22
CA ILE A 252 -1.77 -8.47 10.11
C ILE A 252 -2.15 -7.09 9.56
N PHE A 253 -1.54 -6.01 10.09
CA PHE A 253 -1.78 -4.66 9.59
C PHE A 253 -1.48 -4.55 8.09
N ALA A 254 -0.34 -5.06 7.64
CA ALA A 254 0.07 -5.00 6.24
C ALA A 254 -0.89 -5.76 5.30
N ALA A 255 -1.34 -6.94 5.72
CA ALA A 255 -2.34 -7.70 5.00
C ALA A 255 -3.66 -6.93 4.84
N LEU A 256 -4.15 -6.31 5.92
CA LEU A 256 -5.35 -5.48 5.93
C LEU A 256 -5.18 -4.19 5.12
N ALA A 257 -4.04 -3.54 5.23
CA ALA A 257 -3.70 -2.32 4.50
C ALA A 257 -3.76 -2.54 2.98
N LEU A 258 -3.07 -3.58 2.48
CA LEU A 258 -3.06 -3.86 1.04
C LEU A 258 -4.43 -4.36 0.54
N THR A 259 -5.16 -5.12 1.36
CA THR A 259 -6.55 -5.49 1.06
C THR A 259 -7.44 -4.26 0.96
N SER A 260 -7.29 -3.28 1.86
CA SER A 260 -8.06 -2.04 1.81
C SER A 260 -7.79 -1.24 0.53
N LEU A 261 -6.54 -1.18 0.06
CA LEU A 261 -6.18 -0.53 -1.20
C LEU A 261 -6.82 -1.25 -2.40
N SER A 262 -6.79 -2.57 -2.42
CA SER A 262 -7.42 -3.37 -3.48
C SER A 262 -8.94 -3.20 -3.51
N ALA A 263 -9.62 -3.35 -2.36
CA ALA A 263 -11.06 -3.17 -2.23
C ALA A 263 -11.50 -1.72 -2.54
N SER A 264 -10.68 -0.73 -2.15
CA SER A 264 -10.87 0.68 -2.47
C SER A 264 -10.90 0.92 -3.98
N ARG A 265 -9.93 0.34 -4.71
CA ARG A 265 -9.87 0.42 -6.16
C ARG A 265 -11.08 -0.25 -6.82
N THR A 266 -11.44 -1.43 -6.36
CA THR A 266 -12.58 -2.18 -6.88
C THR A 266 -13.90 -1.46 -6.59
N PHE A 267 -14.06 -0.88 -5.40
CA PHE A 267 -15.22 -0.07 -5.06
C PHE A 267 -15.35 1.13 -5.99
N MET A 268 -14.24 1.87 -6.22
CA MET A 268 -14.23 2.98 -7.17
C MET A 268 -14.65 2.53 -8.58
N ALA A 269 -14.13 1.40 -9.06
CA ALA A 269 -14.49 0.84 -10.37
C ALA A 269 -15.98 0.49 -10.49
N ARG A 270 -16.62 0.08 -9.37
CA ARG A 270 -18.04 -0.27 -9.34
C ARG A 270 -19.00 0.91 -9.27
N ILE A 271 -18.58 2.03 -8.68
CA ILE A 271 -19.44 3.22 -8.48
C ILE A 271 -19.24 4.31 -9.52
N CYS A 272 -18.10 4.31 -10.24
CA CYS A 272 -17.85 5.32 -11.25
C CYS A 272 -18.62 5.02 -12.56
N PRO A 273 -19.18 6.06 -13.21
CA PRO A 273 -19.75 5.91 -14.55
C PRO A 273 -18.66 5.48 -15.54
N PRO A 274 -18.88 4.45 -16.39
CA PRO A 274 -17.86 3.92 -17.29
C PRO A 274 -17.26 4.98 -18.23
N GLU A 275 -18.09 5.90 -18.72
CA GLU A 275 -17.68 6.97 -19.63
C GLU A 275 -16.75 8.01 -18.98
N LYS A 276 -16.73 8.07 -17.66
CA LYS A 276 -15.91 9.00 -16.86
C LYS A 276 -14.85 8.28 -16.02
N ALA A 277 -14.61 6.99 -16.25
CA ALA A 277 -13.71 6.18 -15.43
C ALA A 277 -12.33 6.84 -15.25
N THR A 278 -11.69 7.29 -16.34
CA THR A 278 -10.37 7.95 -16.30
C THR A 278 -10.37 9.22 -15.42
N GLN A 279 -11.43 10.04 -15.52
CA GLN A 279 -11.56 11.28 -14.73
C GLN A 279 -11.71 10.96 -13.24
N PHE A 280 -12.57 10.00 -12.89
CA PHE A 280 -12.79 9.60 -11.51
C PHE A 280 -11.60 8.85 -10.91
N PHE A 281 -10.89 8.03 -11.69
CA PHE A 281 -9.62 7.44 -11.24
C PHE A 281 -8.51 8.48 -11.12
N GLY A 282 -8.53 9.55 -11.89
CA GLY A 282 -7.68 10.72 -11.66
C GLY A 282 -7.96 11.38 -10.29
N LEU A 283 -9.23 11.60 -9.94
CA LEU A 283 -9.62 12.12 -8.61
C LEU A 283 -9.30 11.10 -7.49
N TYR A 284 -9.46 9.81 -7.76
CA TYR A 284 -9.06 8.75 -6.86
C TYR A 284 -7.55 8.79 -6.57
N GLY A 285 -6.71 8.92 -7.59
CA GLY A 285 -5.26 9.11 -7.42
C GLY A 285 -4.94 10.37 -6.61
N LEU A 286 -5.57 11.51 -6.94
CA LEU A 286 -5.42 12.76 -6.19
C LEU A 286 -5.83 12.62 -4.72
N SER A 287 -6.93 11.93 -4.42
CA SER A 287 -7.38 11.72 -3.04
C SER A 287 -6.41 10.90 -2.19
N GLY A 288 -5.48 10.17 -2.79
CA GLY A 288 -4.45 9.43 -2.07
C GLY A 288 -3.10 10.15 -2.00
N THR A 289 -2.95 11.31 -2.63
CA THR A 289 -1.66 12.01 -2.71
C THR A 289 -1.70 13.44 -2.17
N VAL A 290 -2.82 14.14 -2.32
CA VAL A 290 -2.94 15.56 -1.93
C VAL A 290 -2.75 15.77 -0.43
N THR A 291 -3.19 14.83 0.38
CA THR A 291 -3.12 14.90 1.85
C THR A 291 -2.00 14.03 2.44
N LEU A 292 -1.18 13.37 1.63
CA LEU A 292 -0.15 12.43 2.09
C LEU A 292 0.84 13.05 3.11
N PHE A 293 0.95 14.36 3.15
CA PHE A 293 1.75 15.08 4.14
C PHE A 293 1.13 15.09 5.55
N LEU A 294 -0.20 14.86 5.69
CA LEU A 294 -0.89 14.94 6.99
C LEU A 294 -0.39 13.88 7.97
N GLY A 295 -0.19 12.65 7.54
CA GLY A 295 0.35 11.59 8.37
C GLY A 295 1.71 11.97 8.99
N PRO A 296 2.73 12.26 8.17
CA PRO A 296 4.03 12.74 8.67
C PRO A 296 3.94 13.99 9.54
N LEU A 297 3.12 14.96 9.15
CA LEU A 297 2.95 16.19 9.92
C LEU A 297 2.37 15.92 11.32
N MET A 298 1.35 15.07 11.40
CA MET A 298 0.73 14.70 12.68
C MET A 298 1.69 13.93 13.57
N VAL A 299 2.41 12.95 13.02
CA VAL A 299 3.41 12.19 13.78
C VAL A 299 4.51 13.11 14.29
N ALA A 300 5.10 13.93 13.42
CA ALA A 300 6.20 14.83 13.79
C ALA A 300 5.76 15.85 14.84
N SER A 301 4.66 16.59 14.59
CA SER A 301 4.18 17.62 15.51
C SER A 301 3.74 17.06 16.86
N THR A 302 3.06 15.90 16.87
CA THR A 302 2.62 15.28 18.13
C THR A 302 3.81 14.73 18.92
N THR A 303 4.80 14.12 18.22
CA THR A 303 6.04 13.65 18.86
C THR A 303 6.81 14.79 19.48
N ASP A 304 6.97 15.89 18.75
CA ASP A 304 7.69 17.07 19.25
C ASP A 304 6.96 17.74 20.41
N TRP A 305 5.64 17.89 20.30
CA TRP A 305 4.85 18.59 21.31
C TRP A 305 4.70 17.81 22.62
N LEU A 306 4.50 16.49 22.52
CA LEU A 306 4.29 15.61 23.67
C LEU A 306 5.57 14.88 24.12
N GLN A 307 6.69 15.08 23.41
CA GLN A 307 7.98 14.42 23.67
C GLN A 307 7.84 12.89 23.78
N SER A 308 6.94 12.31 22.96
CA SER A 308 6.61 10.89 22.99
C SER A 308 6.41 10.35 21.57
N GLN A 309 7.30 9.46 21.14
CA GLN A 309 7.21 8.77 19.88
C GLN A 309 5.93 7.88 19.79
N GLN A 310 5.56 7.29 20.92
CA GLN A 310 4.33 6.48 21.02
C GLN A 310 3.09 7.32 20.72
N LEU A 311 2.96 8.50 21.31
CA LEU A 311 1.83 9.40 21.06
C LEU A 311 1.87 9.99 19.67
N GLY A 312 3.07 10.26 19.14
CA GLY A 312 3.24 10.63 17.73
C GLY A 312 2.68 9.56 16.79
N PHE A 313 3.08 8.30 16.97
CA PHE A 313 2.59 7.19 16.17
C PHE A 313 1.06 6.96 16.38
N ALA A 314 0.57 7.12 17.62
CA ALA A 314 -0.84 7.04 17.97
C ALA A 314 -1.70 8.09 17.26
N SER A 315 -1.15 9.25 16.89
CA SER A 315 -1.89 10.31 16.20
C SER A 315 -2.51 9.84 14.88
N LEU A 316 -1.91 8.84 14.22
CA LEU A 316 -2.43 8.24 12.99
C LEU A 316 -3.79 7.55 13.19
N ILE A 317 -4.11 7.11 14.42
CA ILE A 317 -5.42 6.56 14.77
C ILE A 317 -6.53 7.58 14.47
N VAL A 318 -6.27 8.87 14.71
CA VAL A 318 -7.25 9.94 14.47
C VAL A 318 -7.58 10.01 12.98
N LEU A 319 -6.59 9.96 12.09
CA LEU A 319 -6.83 9.95 10.64
C LEU A 319 -7.65 8.73 10.21
N MET A 320 -7.28 7.56 10.70
CA MET A 320 -8.00 6.33 10.37
C MET A 320 -9.43 6.33 10.90
N LEU A 321 -9.66 6.84 12.11
CA LEU A 321 -11.00 6.96 12.69
C LEU A 321 -11.88 7.96 11.92
N VAL A 322 -11.36 9.14 11.58
CA VAL A 322 -12.09 10.12 10.77
C VAL A 322 -12.46 9.52 9.41
N GLY A 323 -11.49 8.90 8.74
CA GLY A 323 -11.75 8.22 7.47
C GLY A 323 -12.79 7.10 7.60
N THR A 324 -12.71 6.30 8.66
CA THR A 324 -13.66 5.22 8.96
C THR A 324 -15.08 5.77 9.17
N VAL A 325 -15.24 6.79 10.01
CA VAL A 325 -16.55 7.41 10.27
C VAL A 325 -17.20 7.94 8.99
N ILE A 326 -16.42 8.60 8.15
CA ILE A 326 -16.91 9.09 6.84
C ILE A 326 -17.27 7.92 5.94
N LEU A 327 -16.44 6.85 5.90
CA LEU A 327 -16.65 5.67 5.07
C LEU A 327 -17.96 4.92 5.42
N PHE A 328 -18.37 4.96 6.68
CA PHE A 328 -19.67 4.37 7.08
C PHE A 328 -20.88 5.14 6.54
N LYS A 329 -20.74 6.41 6.18
CA LYS A 329 -21.79 7.20 5.54
C LYS A 329 -21.89 6.98 4.03
N VAL A 330 -20.88 6.40 3.40
CA VAL A 330 -20.87 6.05 1.96
C VAL A 330 -21.88 4.94 1.71
N LYS A 331 -22.69 5.07 0.69
CA LYS A 331 -23.72 4.07 0.34
C LYS A 331 -23.20 3.09 -0.70
N GLN A 332 -23.63 1.84 -0.61
CA GLN A 332 -23.41 0.85 -1.66
C GLN A 332 -24.46 1.12 -2.74
N GLU A 333 -24.10 1.87 -3.77
CA GLU A 333 -24.94 1.99 -4.95
C GLU A 333 -24.80 0.71 -5.79
N GLN A 334 -25.93 0.15 -6.22
CA GLN A 334 -25.93 -0.93 -7.19
C GLN A 334 -25.30 -0.38 -8.48
N SER A 335 -24.33 -1.13 -9.04
CA SER A 335 -23.66 -0.74 -10.28
C SER A 335 -24.70 -0.36 -11.35
N MET A 336 -24.52 0.79 -11.98
CA MET A 336 -25.24 1.16 -13.22
C MET A 336 -24.79 0.33 -14.43
N ILE A 337 -24.14 -0.80 -14.20
CA ILE A 337 -23.84 -1.78 -15.24
C ILE A 337 -25.09 -2.61 -15.42
N ALA A 338 -25.86 -2.31 -16.47
CA ALA A 338 -26.98 -3.13 -16.89
C ALA A 338 -26.50 -4.58 -17.08
N PRO A 339 -27.29 -5.59 -16.65
CA PRO A 339 -26.98 -6.96 -16.98
C PRO A 339 -27.07 -7.12 -18.50
N SER A 340 -25.93 -7.48 -19.13
CA SER A 340 -25.87 -7.90 -20.52
C SER A 340 -26.43 -9.29 -20.68
#